data_1ff17674668f7fec6d77dd39cc34565a
#
_entry.id   1ff17674668f7fec6d77dd39cc34565a
#
_cell.length_a   1.000
_cell.length_b   1.000
_cell.length_c   1.000
_cell.angle_alpha   90.00
_cell.angle_beta   90.00
_cell.angle_gamma   90.00
#
_symmetry.space_group_name_H-M   'P 1'
#
loop_
_entity.id
_entity.type
_entity.pdbx_description
1 polymer ?
#
loop_
_entity_poly.entity_id
_entity_poly.type
_entity_poly.pdbx_seq_one_letter_code
_entity_poly.pdbx_strand_id
1 'polypeptide(L)'
;EAVSGSVLPGVSVVIKGTVKGTESDFDGVYNLMNVKTGDILIFRYLGYKQKEVVVSNATLNVSLEIETEALDEIIVVGYGKQKRKDVTGSVSLVGEETLLALKPIDATTALQGTTSGVAVNLSSGAPGAKVNILIRGVSSNTNNQPLTIVDGYEGDLNSINPNDIESITILKDAQAAIYGIKGANGVVLVTTKIGKKNKAPTVKYDTYAAIQQTSRKLDYLNATEYALVLNEAYAASGQSLPFSNIGQLGFGSDFQEELFNDALLMNHNISVSGGGENSRYFISASRTEQDGIIAKENSNFVRNNIKLNLGIDISEKLNFSVIANYFTTASEGFAGSGSSTSTATTST
;
A
#
# COMPACT_ATOMS: atom_id res chain seq x y z
N GLU A 1 34.94 -4.90 4.92
CA GLU A 1 33.96 -5.07 5.97
C GLU A 1 34.59 -4.91 7.36
N ALA A 2 33.92 -4.21 8.27
CA ALA A 2 34.50 -3.90 9.59
C ALA A 2 34.56 -5.11 10.54
N VAL A 3 33.70 -6.10 10.36
CA VAL A 3 33.56 -7.25 11.29
C VAL A 3 34.30 -8.48 10.78
N SER A 4 34.16 -8.83 9.51
CA SER A 4 34.76 -10.04 8.93
C SER A 4 36.15 -9.83 8.34
N GLY A 5 36.56 -8.58 8.09
CA GLY A 5 37.77 -8.24 7.34
C GLY A 5 37.70 -8.60 5.86
N SER A 6 36.55 -9.03 5.35
CA SER A 6 36.37 -9.40 3.96
C SER A 6 36.46 -8.17 3.04
N VAL A 7 37.01 -8.34 1.85
CA VAL A 7 36.99 -7.31 0.80
C VAL A 7 35.59 -7.12 0.27
N LEU A 8 35.25 -5.89 -0.12
CA LEU A 8 33.94 -5.54 -0.65
C LEU A 8 34.10 -5.04 -2.10
N PRO A 9 33.74 -5.85 -3.11
CA PRO A 9 33.69 -5.41 -4.50
C PRO A 9 32.47 -4.57 -4.79
N GLY A 10 32.57 -3.59 -5.70
CA GLY A 10 31.44 -2.75 -6.11
C GLY A 10 31.05 -1.63 -5.13
N VAL A 11 31.93 -1.27 -4.20
CA VAL A 11 31.72 -0.11 -3.34
C VAL A 11 31.84 1.17 -4.16
N SER A 12 30.81 1.98 -4.19
CA SER A 12 30.85 3.30 -4.85
C SER A 12 31.60 4.30 -3.99
N VAL A 13 32.62 4.94 -4.56
CA VAL A 13 33.47 5.95 -3.93
C VAL A 13 33.37 7.25 -4.69
N VAL A 14 32.80 8.31 -4.08
CA VAL A 14 32.51 9.59 -4.75
C VAL A 14 33.13 10.75 -3.95
N ILE A 15 33.66 11.75 -4.64
CA ILE A 15 34.11 13.00 -4.00
C ILE A 15 32.88 13.83 -3.62
N LYS A 16 32.76 14.18 -2.35
CA LYS A 16 31.63 14.99 -1.82
C LYS A 16 31.44 16.30 -2.59
N GLY A 17 30.20 16.54 -3.04
CA GLY A 17 29.85 17.75 -3.80
C GLY A 17 30.21 17.68 -5.30
N THR A 18 30.64 16.53 -5.81
CA THR A 18 30.96 16.34 -7.23
C THR A 18 30.28 15.08 -7.77
N VAL A 19 30.28 14.92 -9.10
CA VAL A 19 29.84 13.69 -9.79
C VAL A 19 31.02 12.73 -10.09
N LYS A 20 32.22 13.04 -9.58
CA LYS A 20 33.41 12.22 -9.83
C LYS A 20 33.47 11.10 -8.80
N GLY A 21 33.52 9.88 -9.30
CA GLY A 21 33.59 8.68 -8.49
C GLY A 21 34.21 7.51 -9.23
N THR A 22 34.40 6.41 -8.49
CA THR A 22 34.88 5.11 -8.97
C THR A 22 34.18 4.02 -8.17
N GLU A 23 34.36 2.77 -8.57
CA GLU A 23 33.91 1.59 -7.81
C GLU A 23 35.09 0.71 -7.45
N SER A 24 34.98 -0.04 -6.35
CA SER A 24 36.01 -1.03 -5.98
C SER A 24 35.90 -2.27 -6.86
N ASP A 25 37.05 -2.83 -7.20
CA ASP A 25 37.18 -4.08 -7.95
C ASP A 25 36.92 -5.33 -7.08
N PHE A 26 37.12 -6.52 -7.65
CA PHE A 26 36.92 -7.80 -6.97
C PHE A 26 37.83 -8.01 -5.74
N ASP A 27 38.97 -7.34 -5.71
CA ASP A 27 39.93 -7.38 -4.60
C ASP A 27 39.65 -6.25 -3.59
N GLY A 28 38.56 -5.47 -3.78
CA GLY A 28 38.18 -4.35 -2.94
C GLY A 28 39.06 -3.13 -3.13
N VAL A 29 39.88 -3.08 -4.20
CA VAL A 29 40.75 -1.95 -4.50
C VAL A 29 39.99 -0.92 -5.34
N TYR A 30 40.14 0.35 -5.01
CA TYR A 30 39.61 1.45 -5.80
C TYR A 30 40.70 2.44 -6.18
N ASN A 31 40.55 3.06 -7.34
CA ASN A 31 41.45 4.09 -7.82
C ASN A 31 40.68 5.32 -8.26
N LEU A 32 40.92 6.45 -7.63
CA LEU A 32 40.23 7.71 -7.89
C LEU A 32 41.28 8.80 -8.23
N MET A 33 41.22 9.30 -9.46
CA MET A 33 42.17 10.32 -9.93
C MET A 33 41.70 11.74 -9.61
N ASN A 34 42.66 12.67 -9.55
CA ASN A 34 42.42 14.10 -9.30
C ASN A 34 41.79 14.42 -7.95
N VAL A 35 42.11 13.67 -6.91
CA VAL A 35 41.75 13.91 -5.53
C VAL A 35 42.81 14.75 -4.84
N LYS A 36 42.43 15.73 -4.05
CA LYS A 36 43.35 16.57 -3.27
C LYS A 36 43.29 16.20 -1.79
N THR A 37 44.41 16.39 -1.11
CA THR A 37 44.42 16.27 0.35
C THR A 37 43.44 17.25 0.95
N GLY A 38 42.52 16.77 1.82
CA GLY A 38 41.42 17.52 2.40
C GLY A 38 40.07 17.28 1.74
N ASP A 39 40.00 16.67 0.55
CA ASP A 39 38.74 16.26 -0.04
C ASP A 39 38.06 15.20 0.83
N ILE A 40 36.72 15.18 0.82
CA ILE A 40 35.93 14.18 1.54
C ILE A 40 35.44 13.14 0.53
N LEU A 41 35.80 11.88 0.76
CA LEU A 41 35.29 10.74 -0.02
C LEU A 41 34.07 10.14 0.70
N ILE A 42 33.04 9.86 -0.07
CA ILE A 42 31.81 9.19 0.38
C ILE A 42 31.83 7.77 -0.15
N PHE A 43 31.80 6.81 0.77
CA PHE A 43 31.74 5.39 0.46
C PHE A 43 30.32 4.89 0.65
N ARG A 44 29.74 4.23 -0.37
CA ARG A 44 28.40 3.66 -0.35
C ARG A 44 28.41 2.24 -0.86
N TYR A 45 27.76 1.35 -0.13
CA TYR A 45 27.54 -0.03 -0.55
C TYR A 45 26.20 -0.52 -0.02
N LEU A 46 25.49 -1.32 -0.79
CA LEU A 46 24.17 -1.81 -0.42
C LEU A 46 24.26 -2.67 0.84
N GLY A 47 23.47 -2.36 1.86
CA GLY A 47 23.50 -3.05 3.16
C GLY A 47 24.58 -2.59 4.13
N TYR A 48 25.30 -1.50 3.82
CA TYR A 48 26.33 -0.92 4.68
C TYR A 48 26.08 0.57 4.95
N LYS A 49 26.46 1.03 6.13
CA LYS A 49 26.38 2.45 6.49
C LYS A 49 27.28 3.28 5.58
N GLN A 50 26.73 4.37 5.05
CA GLN A 50 27.53 5.36 4.33
C GLN A 50 28.63 5.90 5.24
N LYS A 51 29.85 5.97 4.74
CA LYS A 51 30.99 6.50 5.48
C LYS A 51 31.67 7.63 4.72
N GLU A 52 31.94 8.73 5.44
CA GLU A 52 32.68 9.86 4.91
C GLU A 52 34.10 9.85 5.50
N VAL A 53 35.10 9.97 4.64
CA VAL A 53 36.50 9.94 5.05
C VAL A 53 37.28 11.07 4.37
N VAL A 54 38.03 11.84 5.14
CA VAL A 54 38.90 12.90 4.62
C VAL A 54 40.16 12.31 4.05
N VAL A 55 40.52 12.73 2.86
CA VAL A 55 41.78 12.28 2.19
C VAL A 55 42.97 12.88 2.91
N SER A 56 43.74 12.05 3.56
CA SER A 56 45.02 12.43 4.24
C SER A 56 46.26 11.87 3.54
N ASN A 57 46.12 10.72 2.88
CA ASN A 57 47.24 10.00 2.25
C ASN A 57 46.88 9.51 0.85
N ALA A 58 47.86 9.15 0.05
CA ALA A 58 47.69 8.59 -1.29
C ALA A 58 47.03 7.20 -1.26
N THR A 59 47.18 6.44 -0.15
CA THR A 59 46.49 5.16 0.08
C THR A 59 45.61 5.27 1.29
N LEU A 60 44.36 4.89 1.14
CA LEU A 60 43.33 5.04 2.16
C LEU A 60 42.52 3.73 2.26
N ASN A 61 42.73 3.01 3.36
CA ASN A 61 41.98 1.80 3.66
C ASN A 61 40.74 2.17 4.49
N VAL A 62 39.58 1.79 4.01
CA VAL A 62 38.29 2.13 4.65
C VAL A 62 37.53 0.87 4.92
N SER A 63 37.08 0.70 6.16
CA SER A 63 36.17 -0.38 6.52
C SER A 63 34.73 0.17 6.65
N LEU A 64 33.78 -0.53 6.05
CA LEU A 64 32.35 -0.22 6.14
C LEU A 64 31.71 -1.11 7.19
N GLU A 65 30.79 -0.54 7.95
CA GLU A 65 29.97 -1.24 8.93
C GLU A 65 28.66 -1.66 8.26
N ILE A 66 28.20 -2.89 8.53
CA ILE A 66 26.90 -3.35 8.07
C ILE A 66 25.81 -2.42 8.66
N GLU A 67 24.89 -2.01 7.81
CA GLU A 67 23.73 -1.25 8.23
C GLU A 67 22.74 -2.18 8.94
N THR A 68 22.88 -2.26 10.26
CA THR A 68 22.04 -3.13 11.11
C THR A 68 20.68 -2.51 11.43
N GLU A 69 20.25 -1.47 10.72
CA GLU A 69 18.95 -0.82 10.99
C GLU A 69 17.75 -1.77 10.84
N ALA A 70 17.86 -2.85 10.07
CA ALA A 70 16.83 -3.88 9.97
C ALA A 70 16.58 -4.68 11.27
N LEU A 71 17.47 -4.58 12.27
CA LEU A 71 17.37 -5.31 13.54
C LEU A 71 16.70 -4.52 14.67
N ASP A 72 16.59 -3.22 14.54
CA ASP A 72 15.95 -2.35 15.54
C ASP A 72 14.56 -1.85 15.10
N GLU A 73 13.96 -2.49 14.09
CA GLU A 73 12.59 -2.21 13.66
C GLU A 73 11.64 -2.37 14.85
N ILE A 74 11.03 -1.27 15.25
CA ILE A 74 10.09 -1.24 16.37
C ILE A 74 8.72 -1.66 15.85
N ILE A 75 8.20 -2.75 16.36
CA ILE A 75 6.86 -3.25 16.04
C ILE A 75 5.90 -2.85 17.15
N VAL A 76 4.73 -2.35 16.78
CA VAL A 76 3.63 -2.17 17.71
C VAL A 76 3.01 -3.53 17.97
N VAL A 77 3.02 -3.99 19.22
CA VAL A 77 2.43 -5.26 19.65
C VAL A 77 1.46 -4.97 20.79
N GLY A 78 0.18 -5.14 20.52
CA GLY A 78 -0.84 -4.89 21.53
C GLY A 78 -0.80 -3.46 22.07
N TYR A 79 -0.60 -3.31 23.37
CA TYR A 79 -0.53 -2.00 24.04
C TYR A 79 0.89 -1.44 24.18
N GLY A 80 1.89 -2.04 23.50
CA GLY A 80 3.30 -1.64 23.63
C GLY A 80 4.07 -1.64 22.33
N LYS A 81 5.29 -1.11 22.40
CA LYS A 81 6.27 -1.16 21.31
C LYS A 81 7.36 -2.14 21.69
N GLN A 82 7.69 -3.09 20.83
CA GLN A 82 8.77 -4.05 21.01
C GLN A 82 9.69 -4.06 19.79
N LYS A 83 10.95 -4.42 20.00
CA LYS A 83 11.86 -4.64 18.87
C LYS A 83 11.46 -5.94 18.15
N ARG A 84 11.50 -5.94 16.82
CA ARG A 84 11.14 -7.12 16.01
C ARG A 84 11.82 -8.42 16.49
N LYS A 85 13.08 -8.34 16.89
CA LYS A 85 13.87 -9.46 17.38
C LYS A 85 13.34 -10.07 18.70
N ASP A 86 12.60 -9.29 19.48
CA ASP A 86 12.09 -9.67 20.79
C ASP A 86 10.65 -10.26 20.69
N VAL A 87 10.06 -10.23 19.50
CA VAL A 87 8.72 -10.76 19.23
C VAL A 87 8.83 -12.25 18.87
N THR A 88 8.38 -13.11 19.78
CA THR A 88 8.44 -14.58 19.63
C THR A 88 7.29 -15.17 18.81
N GLY A 89 6.25 -14.40 18.51
CA GLY A 89 5.06 -14.85 17.79
C GLY A 89 5.08 -14.60 16.29
N SER A 90 4.06 -15.12 15.57
CA SER A 90 3.88 -14.91 14.14
C SER A 90 3.34 -13.50 13.88
N VAL A 91 4.23 -12.56 13.65
CA VAL A 91 3.94 -11.17 13.35
C VAL A 91 4.49 -10.82 11.95
N SER A 92 3.68 -10.15 11.15
CA SER A 92 4.13 -9.62 9.86
C SER A 92 4.03 -8.10 9.89
N LEU A 93 5.09 -7.42 9.50
CA LEU A 93 5.13 -5.98 9.37
C LEU A 93 5.22 -5.61 7.89
N VAL A 94 4.41 -4.65 7.47
CA VAL A 94 4.42 -4.08 6.11
C VAL A 94 4.64 -2.58 6.27
N GLY A 95 5.78 -2.11 5.82
CA GLY A 95 6.18 -0.70 5.90
C GLY A 95 5.62 0.16 4.76
N GLU A 96 5.78 1.48 4.87
CA GLU A 96 5.29 2.47 3.90
C GLU A 96 5.72 2.15 2.46
N GLU A 97 6.98 1.82 2.24
CA GLU A 97 7.52 1.57 0.91
C GLU A 97 6.79 0.40 0.20
N THR A 98 6.59 -0.70 0.92
CA THR A 98 5.87 -1.87 0.39
C THR A 98 4.39 -1.55 0.14
N LEU A 99 3.75 -0.82 1.07
CA LEU A 99 2.35 -0.43 0.94
C LEU A 99 2.08 0.47 -0.28
N LEU A 100 3.00 1.37 -0.59
CA LEU A 100 2.85 2.33 -1.68
C LEU A 100 3.42 1.86 -3.03
N ALA A 101 4.15 0.75 -3.07
CA ALA A 101 4.79 0.24 -4.27
C ALA A 101 3.81 0.01 -5.43
N LEU A 102 2.61 -0.50 -5.14
CA LEU A 102 1.57 -0.82 -6.12
C LEU A 102 0.53 0.29 -6.31
N LYS A 103 0.72 1.47 -5.70
CA LYS A 103 -0.25 2.58 -5.74
C LYS A 103 -1.69 2.13 -5.44
N PRO A 104 -1.93 1.50 -4.29
CA PRO A 104 -3.22 0.91 -3.98
C PRO A 104 -4.30 1.99 -3.78
N ILE A 105 -5.55 1.63 -4.09
CA ILE A 105 -6.72 2.51 -3.90
C ILE A 105 -7.04 2.67 -2.41
N ASP A 106 -6.87 1.60 -1.65
CA ASP A 106 -7.11 1.54 -0.21
C ASP A 106 -6.01 0.74 0.51
N ALA A 107 -5.96 0.89 1.84
CA ALA A 107 -4.95 0.24 2.66
C ALA A 107 -5.09 -1.29 2.71
N THR A 108 -6.28 -1.81 2.41
CA THR A 108 -6.55 -3.25 2.41
C THR A 108 -5.96 -3.91 1.17
N THR A 109 -6.16 -3.31 -0.01
CA THR A 109 -5.55 -3.81 -1.26
C THR A 109 -4.03 -3.74 -1.22
N ALA A 110 -3.45 -2.79 -0.47
CA ALA A 110 -2.01 -2.70 -0.27
C ALA A 110 -1.41 -3.96 0.41
N LEU A 111 -2.22 -4.73 1.13
CA LEU A 111 -1.78 -5.97 1.79
C LEU A 111 -1.80 -7.20 0.87
N GLN A 112 -2.39 -7.09 -0.31
CA GLN A 112 -2.50 -8.22 -1.24
C GLN A 112 -1.12 -8.70 -1.70
N GLY A 113 -0.83 -9.98 -1.45
CA GLY A 113 0.44 -10.59 -1.85
C GLY A 113 1.68 -10.18 -1.03
N THR A 114 1.54 -9.24 -0.06
CA THR A 114 2.67 -8.75 0.73
C THR A 114 2.97 -9.60 1.97
N THR A 115 1.99 -10.37 2.43
CA THR A 115 2.08 -11.09 3.71
C THR A 115 1.58 -12.51 3.60
N SER A 116 2.40 -13.49 4.01
CA SER A 116 2.02 -14.90 4.02
C SER A 116 0.86 -15.17 5.00
N GLY A 117 -0.10 -16.01 4.58
CA GLY A 117 -1.27 -16.36 5.39
C GLY A 117 -2.31 -15.25 5.54
N VAL A 118 -2.24 -14.23 4.69
CA VAL A 118 -3.26 -13.17 4.56
C VAL A 118 -3.83 -13.25 3.15
N ALA A 119 -5.13 -13.49 3.06
CA ALA A 119 -5.86 -13.43 1.81
C ALA A 119 -6.67 -12.14 1.75
N VAL A 120 -6.57 -11.43 0.65
CA VAL A 120 -7.29 -10.19 0.38
C VAL A 120 -8.25 -10.45 -0.77
N ASN A 121 -9.54 -10.34 -0.51
CA ASN A 121 -10.59 -10.64 -1.47
C ASN A 121 -11.46 -9.41 -1.70
N LEU A 122 -11.56 -8.97 -2.95
CA LEU A 122 -12.53 -7.95 -3.34
C LEU A 122 -13.93 -8.57 -3.34
N SER A 123 -14.90 -7.87 -2.77
CA SER A 123 -16.30 -8.33 -2.74
C SER A 123 -16.94 -8.28 -4.12
N SER A 124 -16.50 -7.35 -4.98
CA SER A 124 -16.94 -7.19 -6.37
C SER A 124 -15.90 -6.38 -7.16
N GLY A 125 -16.10 -6.22 -8.47
CA GLY A 125 -15.33 -5.32 -9.33
C GLY A 125 -15.88 -3.89 -9.40
N ALA A 126 -16.89 -3.53 -8.59
CA ALA A 126 -17.46 -2.19 -8.59
C ALA A 126 -16.48 -1.16 -8.00
N PRO A 127 -16.51 0.11 -8.45
CA PRO A 127 -15.72 1.16 -7.84
C PRO A 127 -15.98 1.29 -6.35
N GLY A 128 -14.90 1.42 -5.56
CA GLY A 128 -15.00 1.51 -4.10
C GLY A 128 -15.52 0.25 -3.39
N ALA A 129 -15.56 -0.89 -4.07
CA ALA A 129 -15.99 -2.15 -3.48
C ALA A 129 -15.19 -2.49 -2.22
N LYS A 130 -15.87 -2.94 -1.17
CA LYS A 130 -15.22 -3.34 0.08
C LYS A 130 -14.27 -4.51 -0.16
N VAL A 131 -13.11 -4.39 0.41
CA VAL A 131 -12.08 -5.41 0.40
C VAL A 131 -12.09 -6.13 1.73
N ASN A 132 -12.14 -7.45 1.67
CA ASN A 132 -12.17 -8.32 2.85
C ASN A 132 -10.80 -8.94 3.09
N ILE A 133 -10.36 -8.94 4.34
CA ILE A 133 -9.13 -9.59 4.77
C ILE A 133 -9.49 -10.88 5.50
N LEU A 134 -8.79 -11.96 5.17
CA LEU A 134 -8.84 -13.22 5.89
C LEU A 134 -7.43 -13.56 6.37
N ILE A 135 -7.26 -13.79 7.66
CA ILE A 135 -5.99 -14.23 8.25
C ILE A 135 -6.11 -15.72 8.54
N ARG A 136 -5.27 -16.52 7.86
CA ARG A 136 -5.24 -18.00 7.96
C ARG A 136 -6.55 -18.71 7.57
N GLY A 137 -7.38 -18.06 6.75
CA GLY A 137 -8.60 -18.64 6.19
C GLY A 137 -9.86 -18.34 7.00
N VAL A 138 -10.88 -19.15 6.75
CA VAL A 138 -12.21 -18.99 7.35
C VAL A 138 -12.26 -19.77 8.66
N SER A 139 -12.54 -19.12 9.76
CA SER A 139 -12.64 -19.71 11.10
C SER A 139 -14.06 -19.81 11.62
N SER A 140 -15.01 -19.06 11.02
CA SER A 140 -16.40 -18.96 11.48
C SER A 140 -17.35 -18.87 10.30
N ASN A 141 -18.60 -19.33 10.52
CA ASN A 141 -19.67 -19.20 9.52
C ASN A 141 -20.34 -17.81 9.55
N THR A 142 -20.00 -16.95 10.49
CA THR A 142 -20.66 -15.64 10.67
C THR A 142 -19.77 -14.47 10.32
N ASN A 143 -18.64 -14.33 10.99
CA ASN A 143 -17.70 -13.23 10.77
C ASN A 143 -16.26 -13.73 10.82
N ASN A 144 -15.51 -13.46 9.76
CA ASN A 144 -14.10 -13.86 9.62
C ASN A 144 -13.18 -12.64 9.46
N GLN A 145 -13.70 -11.42 9.60
CA GLN A 145 -12.90 -10.22 9.51
C GLN A 145 -11.97 -10.11 10.72
N PRO A 146 -10.69 -9.77 10.52
CA PRO A 146 -9.79 -9.48 11.62
C PRO A 146 -10.20 -8.17 12.31
N LEU A 147 -9.84 -8.04 13.58
CA LEU A 147 -9.95 -6.79 14.30
C LEU A 147 -8.96 -5.78 13.75
N THR A 148 -9.40 -4.62 13.30
CA THR A 148 -8.52 -3.53 12.86
C THR A 148 -8.39 -2.49 13.96
N ILE A 149 -7.17 -2.17 14.35
CA ILE A 149 -6.82 -1.14 15.32
C ILE A 149 -5.98 -0.07 14.62
N VAL A 150 -6.42 1.15 14.63
CA VAL A 150 -5.76 2.31 14.01
C VAL A 150 -5.30 3.25 15.13
N ASP A 151 -4.00 3.44 15.27
CA ASP A 151 -3.39 4.29 16.30
C ASP A 151 -3.92 4.00 17.73
N GLY A 152 -4.27 2.73 18.01
CA GLY A 152 -4.77 2.25 19.29
C GLY A 152 -6.29 2.15 19.42
N TYR A 153 -7.07 2.54 18.44
CA TYR A 153 -8.53 2.51 18.44
C TYR A 153 -9.08 1.59 17.34
N GLU A 154 -10.24 0.98 17.61
CA GLU A 154 -10.92 0.15 16.60
C GLU A 154 -11.37 1.03 15.42
N GLY A 155 -11.04 0.60 14.19
CA GLY A 155 -11.32 1.35 12.98
C GLY A 155 -11.51 0.46 11.75
N ASP A 156 -11.80 1.07 10.61
CA ASP A 156 -11.94 0.38 9.32
C ASP A 156 -10.77 0.71 8.40
N LEU A 157 -10.02 -0.32 8.01
CA LEU A 157 -8.85 -0.18 7.13
C LEU A 157 -9.22 0.39 5.75
N ASN A 158 -10.43 0.08 5.25
CA ASN A 158 -10.91 0.59 3.96
C ASN A 158 -11.13 2.12 3.95
N SER A 159 -11.27 2.74 5.14
CA SER A 159 -11.48 4.19 5.27
C SER A 159 -10.17 5.00 5.29
N ILE A 160 -9.02 4.34 5.43
CA ILE A 160 -7.74 5.00 5.61
C ILE A 160 -7.06 5.22 4.25
N ASN A 161 -6.51 6.42 4.07
CA ASN A 161 -5.65 6.69 2.93
C ASN A 161 -4.31 5.97 3.09
N PRO A 162 -3.88 5.11 2.14
CA PRO A 162 -2.59 4.42 2.20
C PRO A 162 -1.39 5.36 2.41
N ASN A 163 -1.44 6.58 1.86
CA ASN A 163 -0.38 7.56 2.00
C ASN A 163 -0.19 8.08 3.44
N ASP A 164 -1.19 7.91 4.31
CA ASP A 164 -1.14 8.33 5.71
C ASP A 164 -0.60 7.23 6.64
N ILE A 165 -0.35 6.04 6.12
CA ILE A 165 0.11 4.89 6.89
C ILE A 165 1.64 4.89 6.94
N GLU A 166 2.20 4.71 8.14
CA GLU A 166 3.62 4.45 8.37
C GLU A 166 3.91 2.95 8.28
N SER A 167 3.06 2.15 8.92
CA SER A 167 3.20 0.68 8.89
C SER A 167 1.89 -0.03 9.23
N ILE A 168 1.77 -1.27 8.76
CA ILE A 168 0.71 -2.20 9.16
C ILE A 168 1.36 -3.43 9.77
N THR A 169 0.99 -3.74 11.01
CA THR A 169 1.43 -4.95 11.73
C THR A 169 0.27 -5.93 11.80
N ILE A 170 0.47 -7.16 11.34
CA ILE A 170 -0.54 -8.21 11.38
C ILE A 170 -0.17 -9.22 12.45
N LEU A 171 -1.00 -9.27 13.50
CA LEU A 171 -0.87 -10.23 14.59
C LEU A 171 -1.69 -11.47 14.27
N LYS A 172 -1.04 -12.62 14.32
CA LYS A 172 -1.64 -13.92 14.04
C LYS A 172 -1.59 -14.78 15.30
N ASP A 173 -2.55 -15.70 15.42
CA ASP A 173 -2.57 -16.71 16.49
C ASP A 173 -2.47 -16.12 17.91
N ALA A 174 -1.55 -16.65 18.71
CA ALA A 174 -1.36 -16.29 20.11
C ALA A 174 -1.09 -14.78 20.32
N GLN A 175 -0.49 -14.10 19.36
CA GLN A 175 -0.23 -12.66 19.47
C GLN A 175 -1.52 -11.82 19.39
N ALA A 176 -2.53 -12.30 18.67
CA ALA A 176 -3.83 -11.66 18.60
C ALA A 176 -4.66 -11.86 19.88
N ALA A 177 -4.31 -12.87 20.71
CA ALA A 177 -5.06 -13.22 21.94
C ALA A 177 -5.10 -12.10 22.99
N ILE A 178 -4.14 -11.15 22.95
CA ILE A 178 -4.14 -9.97 23.83
C ILE A 178 -5.39 -9.09 23.64
N TYR A 179 -6.03 -9.18 22.47
CA TYR A 179 -7.28 -8.47 22.17
C TYR A 179 -8.53 -9.30 22.50
N GLY A 180 -8.36 -10.44 23.19
CA GLY A 180 -9.44 -11.31 23.61
C GLY A 180 -10.21 -11.91 22.43
N ILE A 181 -11.52 -12.12 22.62
CA ILE A 181 -12.38 -12.78 21.63
C ILE A 181 -12.48 -11.99 20.30
N LYS A 182 -12.36 -10.67 20.33
CA LYS A 182 -12.35 -9.83 19.10
C LYS A 182 -11.12 -10.11 18.23
N GLY A 183 -10.01 -10.55 18.83
CA GLY A 183 -8.80 -10.91 18.12
C GLY A 183 -8.76 -12.34 17.58
N ALA A 184 -9.83 -13.13 17.73
CA ALA A 184 -9.84 -14.55 17.35
C ALA A 184 -9.54 -14.78 15.84
N ASN A 185 -9.93 -13.85 14.97
CA ASN A 185 -9.65 -13.90 13.54
C ASN A 185 -8.33 -13.20 13.14
N GLY A 186 -7.46 -12.89 14.12
CA GLY A 186 -6.28 -12.08 13.94
C GLY A 186 -6.55 -10.58 14.15
N VAL A 187 -5.47 -9.81 14.22
CA VAL A 187 -5.53 -8.36 14.44
C VAL A 187 -4.64 -7.63 13.45
N VAL A 188 -5.16 -6.58 12.85
CA VAL A 188 -4.44 -5.66 11.96
C VAL A 188 -4.20 -4.36 12.71
N LEU A 189 -2.95 -4.09 13.08
CA LEU A 189 -2.55 -2.85 13.74
C LEU A 189 -2.02 -1.88 12.69
N VAL A 190 -2.65 -0.74 12.60
CA VAL A 190 -2.24 0.34 11.70
C VAL A 190 -1.60 1.45 12.50
N THR A 191 -0.37 1.76 12.18
CA THR A 191 0.32 2.95 12.69
C THR A 191 0.33 3.99 11.59
N THR A 192 -0.20 5.17 11.89
CA THR A 192 -0.23 6.25 10.92
C THR A 192 0.92 7.22 11.13
N LYS A 193 1.22 7.98 10.08
CA LYS A 193 2.30 8.97 10.09
C LYS A 193 2.09 10.04 11.13
N ILE A 194 3.19 10.39 11.79
CA ILE A 194 3.27 11.48 12.77
C ILE A 194 4.37 12.46 12.38
N GLY A 195 4.27 13.70 12.83
CA GLY A 195 5.35 14.69 12.67
C GLY A 195 6.57 14.32 13.51
N LYS A 196 7.72 14.86 13.14
CA LYS A 196 8.97 14.73 13.91
C LYS A 196 9.29 16.06 14.58
N LYS A 197 9.69 16.00 15.86
CA LYS A 197 10.17 17.18 16.60
C LYS A 197 11.44 17.77 15.96
N ASN A 198 11.67 19.03 16.14
CA ASN A 198 12.83 19.76 15.61
C ASN A 198 13.04 19.58 14.10
N LYS A 199 11.95 19.39 13.35
CA LYS A 199 11.98 19.27 11.91
C LYS A 199 11.22 20.41 11.26
N ALA A 200 11.89 21.09 10.30
CA ALA A 200 11.25 22.13 9.50
C ALA A 200 10.02 21.58 8.77
N PRO A 201 9.00 22.41 8.54
CA PRO A 201 7.82 22.04 7.79
C PRO A 201 8.20 21.45 6.43
N THR A 202 7.67 20.26 6.13
CA THR A 202 7.84 19.59 4.85
C THR A 202 6.47 19.41 4.23
N VAL A 203 6.27 19.91 3.02
CA VAL A 203 5.07 19.70 2.22
C VAL A 203 5.36 18.62 1.21
N LYS A 204 4.49 17.61 1.12
CA LYS A 204 4.57 16.53 0.14
C LYS A 204 3.26 16.48 -0.63
N TYR A 205 3.35 16.45 -1.96
CA TYR A 205 2.21 16.24 -2.85
C TYR A 205 2.45 14.98 -3.69
N ASP A 206 1.58 14.01 -3.54
CA ASP A 206 1.61 12.76 -4.29
C ASP A 206 0.35 12.69 -5.16
N THR A 207 0.50 12.39 -6.43
CA THR A 207 -0.61 12.20 -7.35
C THR A 207 -0.31 11.07 -8.33
N TYR A 208 -1.34 10.35 -8.72
CA TYR A 208 -1.26 9.41 -9.83
C TYR A 208 -2.60 9.33 -10.56
N ALA A 209 -2.51 8.98 -11.83
CA ALA A 209 -3.64 8.62 -12.67
C ALA A 209 -3.38 7.26 -13.31
N ALA A 210 -4.42 6.43 -13.41
CA ALA A 210 -4.35 5.12 -14.03
C ALA A 210 -5.60 4.87 -14.87
N ILE A 211 -5.45 4.09 -15.93
CA ILE A 211 -6.57 3.61 -16.75
C ILE A 211 -6.83 2.15 -16.35
N GLN A 212 -8.05 1.87 -15.96
CA GLN A 212 -8.53 0.54 -15.62
C GLN A 212 -9.29 -0.04 -16.80
N GLN A 213 -9.02 -1.29 -17.15
CA GLN A 213 -9.63 -2.00 -18.25
C GLN A 213 -10.02 -3.41 -17.82
N THR A 214 -11.00 -4.01 -18.50
CA THR A 214 -11.26 -5.44 -18.29
C THR A 214 -10.09 -6.27 -18.78
N SER A 215 -9.61 -7.20 -17.95
CA SER A 215 -8.49 -8.08 -18.31
C SER A 215 -8.91 -9.21 -19.26
N ARG A 216 -10.19 -9.54 -19.29
CA ARG A 216 -10.72 -10.65 -20.08
C ARG A 216 -12.18 -10.39 -20.45
N LYS A 217 -12.50 -10.61 -21.72
CA LYS A 217 -13.86 -10.73 -22.23
C LYS A 217 -14.19 -12.23 -22.40
N LEU A 218 -15.45 -12.57 -22.30
CA LEU A 218 -15.92 -13.94 -22.55
C LEU A 218 -16.16 -14.10 -24.05
N ASP A 219 -15.78 -15.23 -24.59
CA ASP A 219 -16.10 -15.59 -25.96
C ASP A 219 -17.56 -16.10 -25.99
N TYR A 220 -18.46 -15.27 -26.53
CA TYR A 220 -19.85 -15.61 -26.74
C TYR A 220 -20.09 -16.00 -28.19
N LEU A 221 -21.10 -16.83 -28.40
CA LEU A 221 -21.64 -17.08 -29.72
C LEU A 221 -22.24 -15.79 -30.28
N ASN A 222 -21.94 -15.46 -31.51
CA ASN A 222 -22.61 -14.40 -32.22
C ASN A 222 -24.07 -14.75 -32.52
N ALA A 223 -24.89 -13.81 -32.99
CA ALA A 223 -26.32 -14.06 -33.22
C ALA A 223 -26.59 -15.24 -34.18
N THR A 224 -25.80 -15.37 -35.24
CA THR A 224 -25.91 -16.47 -36.21
C THR A 224 -25.55 -17.81 -35.57
N GLU A 225 -24.42 -17.89 -34.84
CA GLU A 225 -23.97 -19.11 -34.17
C GLU A 225 -24.96 -19.53 -33.07
N TYR A 226 -25.46 -18.59 -32.27
CA TYR A 226 -26.48 -18.82 -31.25
C TYR A 226 -27.76 -19.41 -31.89
N ALA A 227 -28.23 -18.80 -32.95
CA ALA A 227 -29.44 -19.27 -33.65
C ALA A 227 -29.26 -20.68 -34.26
N LEU A 228 -28.06 -20.99 -34.80
CA LEU A 228 -27.73 -22.35 -35.30
C LEU A 228 -27.79 -23.36 -34.19
N VAL A 229 -27.08 -23.13 -33.10
CA VAL A 229 -27.03 -24.05 -31.96
C VAL A 229 -28.42 -24.28 -31.35
N LEU A 230 -29.20 -23.20 -31.22
CA LEU A 230 -30.55 -23.32 -30.65
C LEU A 230 -31.49 -24.05 -31.58
N ASN A 231 -31.45 -23.79 -32.90
CA ASN A 231 -32.22 -24.51 -33.88
C ASN A 231 -31.88 -26.02 -33.89
N GLU A 232 -30.60 -26.36 -33.78
CA GLU A 232 -30.16 -27.77 -33.68
C GLU A 232 -30.73 -28.45 -32.42
N ALA A 233 -30.71 -27.81 -31.28
CA ALA A 233 -31.28 -28.30 -30.05
C ALA A 233 -32.80 -28.54 -30.14
N TYR A 234 -33.53 -27.59 -30.77
CA TYR A 234 -34.98 -27.69 -30.97
C TYR A 234 -35.30 -28.78 -31.97
N ALA A 235 -34.55 -28.91 -33.08
CA ALA A 235 -34.71 -30.00 -34.04
C ALA A 235 -34.50 -31.38 -33.39
N ALA A 236 -33.45 -31.51 -32.57
CA ALA A 236 -33.16 -32.74 -31.83
C ALA A 236 -34.27 -33.13 -30.84
N SER A 237 -35.00 -32.17 -30.30
CA SER A 237 -36.14 -32.39 -29.39
C SER A 237 -37.50 -32.53 -30.13
N GLY A 238 -37.49 -32.50 -31.47
CA GLY A 238 -38.71 -32.60 -32.26
C GLY A 238 -39.62 -31.38 -32.20
N GLN A 239 -39.09 -30.22 -31.82
CA GLN A 239 -39.82 -28.96 -31.72
C GLN A 239 -39.61 -28.09 -32.98
N SER A 240 -40.51 -27.13 -33.21
CA SER A 240 -40.38 -26.19 -34.30
C SER A 240 -39.16 -25.28 -34.10
N LEU A 241 -38.46 -24.98 -35.20
CA LEU A 241 -37.27 -24.14 -35.16
C LEU A 241 -37.62 -22.70 -34.73
N PRO A 242 -36.99 -22.15 -33.69
CA PRO A 242 -37.25 -20.79 -33.26
C PRO A 242 -36.77 -19.70 -34.24
N PHE A 243 -35.74 -19.98 -35.03
CA PHE A 243 -35.18 -19.03 -36.02
C PHE A 243 -35.33 -19.59 -37.43
N SER A 244 -36.12 -18.91 -38.30
CA SER A 244 -36.33 -19.32 -39.69
C SER A 244 -35.32 -18.70 -40.67
N ASN A 245 -34.80 -17.49 -40.39
CA ASN A 245 -33.94 -16.73 -41.28
C ASN A 245 -32.55 -16.43 -40.69
N ILE A 246 -31.81 -17.50 -40.35
CA ILE A 246 -30.51 -17.35 -39.69
C ILE A 246 -29.52 -16.50 -40.48
N GLY A 247 -29.50 -16.62 -41.81
CA GLY A 247 -28.57 -15.87 -42.65
C GLY A 247 -28.75 -14.33 -42.63
N GLN A 248 -29.85 -13.82 -42.06
CA GLN A 248 -30.12 -12.39 -41.94
C GLN A 248 -29.69 -11.81 -40.56
N LEU A 249 -29.31 -12.67 -39.61
CA LEU A 249 -28.99 -12.23 -38.28
C LEU A 249 -27.60 -11.56 -38.17
N GLY A 250 -26.67 -11.91 -39.03
CA GLY A 250 -25.29 -11.40 -38.99
C GLY A 250 -24.57 -11.72 -37.68
N PHE A 251 -23.69 -10.83 -37.28
CA PHE A 251 -22.97 -10.98 -36.01
C PHE A 251 -23.82 -10.60 -34.78
N GLY A 252 -24.85 -9.74 -34.99
CA GLY A 252 -25.60 -9.18 -33.86
C GLY A 252 -24.80 -8.10 -33.13
N SER A 253 -25.24 -7.76 -31.92
CA SER A 253 -24.57 -6.76 -31.08
C SER A 253 -23.61 -7.45 -30.10
N ASP A 254 -22.37 -6.93 -29.99
CA ASP A 254 -21.46 -7.30 -28.91
C ASP A 254 -21.75 -6.44 -27.69
N PHE A 255 -22.58 -6.99 -26.80
CA PHE A 255 -22.95 -6.32 -25.56
C PHE A 255 -21.76 -6.11 -24.59
N GLN A 256 -20.70 -6.91 -24.71
CA GLN A 256 -19.51 -6.69 -23.89
C GLN A 256 -18.73 -5.45 -24.39
N GLU A 257 -18.66 -5.25 -25.70
CA GLU A 257 -18.02 -4.08 -26.28
C GLU A 257 -18.76 -2.78 -25.91
N GLU A 258 -20.10 -2.82 -25.89
CA GLU A 258 -20.90 -1.66 -25.46
C GLU A 258 -20.86 -1.41 -23.96
N LEU A 259 -20.73 -2.46 -23.15
CA LEU A 259 -20.82 -2.37 -21.69
C LEU A 259 -19.49 -2.00 -21.04
N PHE A 260 -18.37 -2.55 -21.55
CA PHE A 260 -17.05 -2.31 -20.97
C PHE A 260 -16.41 -1.07 -21.55
N ASN A 261 -15.94 -0.20 -20.67
CA ASN A 261 -15.24 1.03 -21.01
C ASN A 261 -13.93 1.14 -20.28
N ASP A 262 -13.03 1.91 -20.81
CA ASP A 262 -11.85 2.36 -20.11
C ASP A 262 -12.26 3.30 -18.96
N ALA A 263 -11.82 3.02 -17.76
CA ALA A 263 -12.19 3.76 -16.57
C ALA A 263 -10.97 4.48 -15.98
N LEU A 264 -11.17 5.74 -15.61
CA LEU A 264 -10.12 6.55 -15.03
C LEU A 264 -10.10 6.36 -13.50
N LEU A 265 -8.89 6.20 -12.97
CA LEU A 265 -8.60 6.24 -11.54
C LEU A 265 -7.64 7.38 -11.28
N MET A 266 -8.03 8.33 -10.42
CA MET A 266 -7.17 9.43 -9.99
C MET A 266 -7.04 9.47 -8.47
N ASN A 267 -5.84 9.81 -8.01
CA ASN A 267 -5.58 10.06 -6.59
C ASN A 267 -4.74 11.32 -6.45
N HIS A 268 -5.17 12.17 -5.56
CA HIS A 268 -4.43 13.36 -5.13
C HIS A 268 -4.26 13.31 -3.62
N ASN A 269 -3.05 13.49 -3.15
CA ASN A 269 -2.72 13.52 -1.73
C ASN A 269 -1.75 14.65 -1.44
N ILE A 270 -2.09 15.51 -0.51
CA ILE A 270 -1.20 16.54 0.00
C ILE A 270 -1.00 16.33 1.50
N SER A 271 0.22 16.46 1.97
CA SER A 271 0.53 16.37 3.39
C SER A 271 1.54 17.40 3.82
N VAL A 272 1.41 17.84 5.06
CA VAL A 272 2.34 18.77 5.72
C VAL A 272 2.76 18.15 7.04
N SER A 273 4.04 18.02 7.26
CA SER A 273 4.60 17.46 8.49
C SER A 273 5.76 18.31 9.01
N GLY A 274 5.90 18.38 10.32
CA GLY A 274 6.99 19.12 10.96
C GLY A 274 6.87 19.08 12.47
N GLY A 275 7.67 19.94 13.14
CA GLY A 275 7.57 20.11 14.58
C GLY A 275 8.65 21.04 15.12
N GLY A 276 8.32 21.70 16.22
CA GLY A 276 9.25 22.44 17.06
C GLY A 276 9.90 21.55 18.13
N GLU A 277 10.48 22.15 19.11
CA GLU A 277 11.14 21.46 20.24
C GLU A 277 10.14 20.59 21.03
N ASN A 278 8.97 21.16 21.36
CA ASN A 278 7.95 20.52 22.18
C ASN A 278 6.68 20.17 21.40
N SER A 279 6.71 20.23 20.06
CA SER A 279 5.53 19.97 19.25
C SER A 279 5.87 19.17 18.01
N ARG A 280 4.89 18.42 17.52
CA ARG A 280 4.95 17.72 16.25
C ARG A 280 3.58 17.71 15.61
N TYR A 281 3.53 17.73 14.28
CA TYR A 281 2.28 17.69 13.56
C TYR A 281 2.43 16.95 12.23
N PHE A 282 1.36 16.27 11.85
CA PHE A 282 1.14 15.72 10.53
C PHE A 282 -0.31 16.02 10.13
N ILE A 283 -0.48 16.66 9.00
CA ILE A 283 -1.79 17.00 8.42
C ILE A 283 -1.79 16.51 7.01
N SER A 284 -2.83 15.81 6.59
CA SER A 284 -3.01 15.38 5.20
C SER A 284 -4.43 15.60 4.73
N ALA A 285 -4.57 15.78 3.42
CA ALA A 285 -5.83 15.76 2.71
C ALA A 285 -5.67 14.96 1.42
N SER A 286 -6.63 14.10 1.12
CA SER A 286 -6.60 13.31 -0.11
C SER A 286 -7.96 13.20 -0.75
N ARG A 287 -7.96 13.03 -2.07
CA ARG A 287 -9.12 12.73 -2.89
C ARG A 287 -8.79 11.59 -3.84
N THR A 288 -9.61 10.54 -3.80
CA THR A 288 -9.55 9.39 -4.71
C THR A 288 -10.84 9.37 -5.52
N GLU A 289 -10.71 9.30 -6.84
CA GLU A 289 -11.80 9.19 -7.80
C GLU A 289 -11.57 7.94 -8.64
N GLN A 290 -12.58 7.10 -8.75
CA GLN A 290 -12.53 5.86 -9.52
C GLN A 290 -13.80 5.75 -10.34
N ASP A 291 -13.68 5.73 -11.65
CA ASP A 291 -14.77 5.43 -12.57
C ASP A 291 -14.95 3.90 -12.67
N GLY A 292 -16.14 3.46 -13.03
CA GLY A 292 -16.44 2.06 -13.30
C GLY A 292 -16.06 1.66 -14.73
N ILE A 293 -15.54 0.44 -14.86
CA ILE A 293 -15.30 -0.17 -16.20
C ILE A 293 -16.60 -0.63 -16.87
N ILE A 294 -17.71 -0.64 -16.13
CA ILE A 294 -19.04 -0.99 -16.61
C ILE A 294 -19.92 0.24 -16.46
N ALA A 295 -20.63 0.65 -17.53
CA ALA A 295 -21.56 1.79 -17.59
C ALA A 295 -21.00 3.04 -16.90
N LYS A 296 -19.92 3.53 -17.42
CA LYS A 296 -19.07 4.62 -16.94
C LYS A 296 -19.82 5.82 -16.33
N GLU A 297 -20.95 6.23 -16.94
CA GLU A 297 -21.72 7.39 -16.49
C GLU A 297 -22.49 7.15 -15.19
N ASN A 298 -22.74 5.87 -14.85
CA ASN A 298 -23.57 5.47 -13.72
C ASN A 298 -22.81 4.59 -12.72
N SER A 299 -21.49 4.57 -12.79
CA SER A 299 -20.64 3.79 -11.90
C SER A 299 -19.39 4.56 -11.54
N ASN A 300 -19.39 5.15 -10.37
CA ASN A 300 -18.26 5.94 -9.88
C ASN A 300 -18.11 5.83 -8.35
N PHE A 301 -16.93 6.15 -7.88
CA PHE A 301 -16.60 6.22 -6.46
C PHE A 301 -15.70 7.41 -6.20
N VAL A 302 -16.06 8.20 -5.20
CA VAL A 302 -15.24 9.31 -4.72
C VAL A 302 -15.04 9.17 -3.23
N ARG A 303 -13.78 9.26 -2.79
CA ARG A 303 -13.42 9.31 -1.37
C ARG A 303 -12.56 10.53 -1.09
N ASN A 304 -12.95 11.30 -0.08
CA ASN A 304 -12.14 12.38 0.46
C ASN A 304 -11.72 11.99 1.88
N ASN A 305 -10.44 12.20 2.21
CA ASN A 305 -9.90 11.97 3.55
C ASN A 305 -9.21 13.23 4.04
N ILE A 306 -9.35 13.52 5.32
CA ILE A 306 -8.57 14.53 6.04
C ILE A 306 -8.05 13.89 7.32
N LYS A 307 -6.76 14.01 7.57
CA LYS A 307 -6.13 13.53 8.78
C LYS A 307 -5.38 14.64 9.48
N LEU A 308 -5.51 14.64 10.79
CA LEU A 308 -4.77 15.51 11.69
C LEU A 308 -4.12 14.66 12.78
N ASN A 309 -2.83 14.81 12.98
CA ASN A 309 -2.10 14.22 14.09
C ASN A 309 -1.22 15.31 14.70
N LEU A 310 -1.56 15.73 15.92
CA LEU A 310 -0.85 16.75 16.70
C LEU A 310 -0.32 16.13 17.98
N GLY A 311 0.89 16.46 18.36
CA GLY A 311 1.47 16.13 19.64
C GLY A 311 2.18 17.32 20.24
N ILE A 312 1.91 17.61 21.51
CA ILE A 312 2.52 18.74 22.25
C ILE A 312 2.99 18.21 23.62
N ASP A 313 4.25 18.41 23.94
CA ASP A 313 4.78 18.16 25.27
C ASP A 313 4.62 19.43 26.11
N ILE A 314 3.61 19.43 26.98
CA ILE A 314 3.30 20.57 27.85
C ILE A 314 4.37 20.66 28.96
N SER A 315 4.86 19.51 29.43
CA SER A 315 5.96 19.40 30.37
C SER A 315 6.65 18.05 30.21
N GLU A 316 7.75 17.78 30.90
CA GLU A 316 8.42 16.48 30.90
C GLU A 316 7.51 15.30 31.31
N LYS A 317 6.44 15.58 32.05
CA LYS A 317 5.50 14.56 32.56
C LYS A 317 4.12 14.61 31.91
N LEU A 318 3.84 15.62 31.06
CA LEU A 318 2.52 15.83 30.48
C LEU A 318 2.63 16.01 28.97
N ASN A 319 2.13 15.03 28.25
CA ASN A 319 2.01 15.08 26.80
C ASN A 319 0.52 15.19 26.44
N PHE A 320 0.22 16.04 25.48
CA PHE A 320 -1.09 16.14 24.86
C PHE A 320 -1.00 15.69 23.40
N SER A 321 -1.89 14.81 22.98
CA SER A 321 -1.97 14.38 21.58
C SER A 321 -3.41 14.36 21.09
N VAL A 322 -3.59 14.76 19.84
CA VAL A 322 -4.87 14.69 19.13
C VAL A 322 -4.66 13.95 17.82
N ILE A 323 -5.46 12.93 17.60
CA ILE A 323 -5.56 12.24 16.33
C ILE A 323 -7.00 12.38 15.87
N ALA A 324 -7.20 12.97 14.69
CA ALA A 324 -8.51 13.12 14.09
C ALA A 324 -8.44 12.62 12.63
N ASN A 325 -9.40 11.79 12.27
CA ASN A 325 -9.57 11.31 10.91
C ASN A 325 -11.01 11.63 10.48
N TYR A 326 -11.15 12.26 9.35
CA TYR A 326 -12.43 12.52 8.72
C TYR A 326 -12.41 11.96 7.31
N PHE A 327 -13.45 11.25 6.92
CA PHE A 327 -13.60 10.80 5.54
C PHE A 327 -15.04 10.86 5.08
N THR A 328 -15.22 11.07 3.80
CA THR A 328 -16.49 10.95 3.11
C THR A 328 -16.34 10.01 1.92
N THR A 329 -17.35 9.21 1.66
CA THR A 329 -17.44 8.38 0.46
C THR A 329 -18.76 8.65 -0.24
N ALA A 330 -18.69 8.76 -1.57
CA ALA A 330 -19.86 8.75 -2.42
C ALA A 330 -19.65 7.66 -3.48
N SER A 331 -20.63 6.82 -3.69
CA SER A 331 -20.61 5.78 -4.70
C SER A 331 -21.92 5.74 -5.46
N GLU A 332 -21.82 5.64 -6.77
CA GLU A 332 -22.93 5.37 -7.67
C GLU A 332 -22.69 4.02 -8.34
N GLY A 333 -23.75 3.26 -8.55
CA GLY A 333 -23.68 1.94 -9.16
C GLY A 333 -25.00 1.48 -9.70
N PHE A 334 -25.06 0.32 -10.35
CA PHE A 334 -26.31 -0.19 -10.95
C PHE A 334 -27.32 -0.65 -9.91
N ALA A 335 -28.55 -0.81 -10.37
CA ALA A 335 -29.60 -1.51 -9.63
C ALA A 335 -29.11 -2.91 -9.21
N GLY A 336 -28.96 -3.11 -7.90
CA GLY A 336 -28.35 -4.32 -7.31
C GLY A 336 -27.02 -4.08 -6.59
N SER A 337 -26.29 -2.99 -6.91
CA SER A 337 -25.07 -2.60 -6.19
C SER A 337 -25.28 -1.52 -5.12
N GLY A 338 -26.45 -0.87 -5.11
CA GLY A 338 -26.84 0.18 -4.16
C GLY A 338 -26.08 1.50 -4.36
N SER A 339 -26.81 2.61 -4.55
CA SER A 339 -26.24 3.95 -4.38
C SER A 339 -26.23 4.29 -2.91
N SER A 340 -25.07 4.57 -2.33
CA SER A 340 -24.98 5.01 -0.94
C SER A 340 -24.01 6.18 -0.81
N THR A 341 -24.49 7.27 -0.20
CA THR A 341 -23.59 8.30 0.30
C THR A 341 -23.48 8.11 1.81
N SER A 342 -22.30 7.77 2.30
CA SER A 342 -22.04 7.64 3.72
C SER A 342 -21.01 8.68 4.17
N THR A 343 -21.36 9.42 5.22
CA THR A 343 -20.41 10.30 5.91
C THR A 343 -20.17 9.69 7.28
N ALA A 344 -18.93 9.27 7.54
CA ALA A 344 -18.56 8.80 8.85
C ALA A 344 -17.47 9.72 9.40
N THR A 345 -17.72 10.25 10.59
CA THR A 345 -16.73 11.02 11.35
C THR A 345 -16.28 10.16 12.51
N THR A 346 -15.02 9.76 12.52
CA THR A 346 -14.42 9.10 13.68
C THR A 346 -13.58 10.13 14.40
N SER A 347 -14.06 10.61 15.53
CA SER A 347 -13.28 11.44 16.47
C SER A 347 -12.83 10.54 17.62
N THR A 348 -11.55 10.51 17.87
CA THR A 348 -10.95 9.92 19.08
C THR A 348 -10.06 10.93 19.77
#